data_98b3ac9e0161c45d8d5d799e067c6289
#
_entry.id   98b3ac9e0161c45d8d5d799e067c6289
#
_cell.length_a   1.000
_cell.length_b   1.000
_cell.length_c   1.000
_cell.angle_alpha   90.00
_cell.angle_beta   90.00
_cell.angle_gamma   90.00
#
_symmetry.space_group_name_H-M   'P 1'
#
loop_
_entity.id
_entity.type
_entity.pdbx_description
1 polymer ?
#
loop_
_entity_poly.entity_id
_entity_poly.type
_entity_poly.pdbx_seq_one_letter_code
_entity_poly.pdbx_strand_id
1 'polypeptide(L)'
;LAGDENGDFIRQLEHRISRLEGVLRLNKMITEFGGKIFATNGKKADFDATVEKCKEAGGSIATPRNPGENDAILYFVKYFNTYAYLGIKQSPIPGKFQLLDGAQLSYANWYSNEPSGKGEE
;
A
#
# COMPACT_ATOMS: atom_id res chain seq x y z
N LEU A 1 11.94 -26.20 29.30
CA LEU A 1 11.81 -24.93 30.00
C LEU A 1 10.80 -24.03 29.30
N ALA A 2 10.05 -23.23 30.08
CA ALA A 2 8.97 -22.42 29.53
C ALA A 2 9.45 -21.41 28.47
N GLY A 3 10.67 -20.85 28.64
CA GLY A 3 11.25 -19.93 27.65
C GLY A 3 11.55 -20.60 26.31
N ASP A 4 12.00 -21.86 26.34
CA ASP A 4 12.28 -22.63 25.12
C ASP A 4 11.00 -22.98 24.38
N GLU A 5 9.93 -23.34 25.11
CA GLU A 5 8.61 -23.61 24.52
C GLU A 5 8.04 -22.38 23.81
N ASN A 6 8.13 -21.21 24.45
CA ASN A 6 7.70 -19.95 23.83
C ASN A 6 8.53 -19.61 22.60
N GLY A 7 9.87 -19.85 22.66
CA GLY A 7 10.74 -19.62 21.53
C GLY A 7 10.42 -20.53 20.35
N ASP A 8 10.11 -21.79 20.62
CA ASP A 8 9.72 -22.75 19.57
C ASP A 8 8.39 -22.37 18.93
N PHE A 9 7.42 -21.94 19.74
CA PHE A 9 6.11 -21.49 19.24
C PHE A 9 6.27 -20.26 18.33
N ILE A 10 7.08 -19.28 18.73
CA ILE A 10 7.36 -18.09 17.92
C ILE A 10 8.02 -18.49 16.59
N ARG A 11 9.02 -19.39 16.62
CA ARG A 11 9.67 -19.86 15.40
C ARG A 11 8.69 -20.56 14.46
N GLN A 12 7.76 -21.36 14.99
CA GLN A 12 6.73 -21.98 14.18
C GLN A 12 5.83 -20.97 13.50
N LEU A 13 5.41 -19.91 14.24
CA LEU A 13 4.61 -18.82 13.67
C LEU A 13 5.38 -18.06 12.58
N GLU A 14 6.65 -17.76 12.82
CA GLU A 14 7.50 -17.09 11.84
C GLU A 14 7.63 -17.92 10.56
N HIS A 15 7.79 -19.24 10.67
CA HIS A 15 7.84 -20.13 9.52
C HIS A 15 6.53 -20.11 8.72
N ARG A 16 5.39 -20.14 9.42
CA ARG A 16 4.07 -20.10 8.78
C ARG A 16 3.87 -18.78 8.03
N ILE A 17 4.22 -17.68 8.67
CA ILE A 17 4.12 -16.34 8.06
C ILE A 17 5.03 -16.25 6.83
N SER A 18 6.28 -16.69 6.94
CA SER A 18 7.23 -16.70 5.81
C SER A 18 6.72 -17.48 4.62
N ARG A 19 6.09 -18.63 4.86
CA ARG A 19 5.53 -19.46 3.79
C ARG A 19 4.36 -18.77 3.11
N LEU A 20 3.45 -18.16 3.88
CA LEU A 20 2.31 -17.43 3.34
C LEU A 20 2.77 -16.22 2.52
N GLU A 21 3.72 -15.45 3.05
CA GLU A 21 4.29 -14.33 2.33
C GLU A 21 5.03 -14.79 1.06
N GLY A 22 5.73 -15.91 1.13
CA GLY A 22 6.42 -16.50 -0.03
C GLY A 22 5.46 -16.83 -1.16
N VAL A 23 4.33 -17.46 -0.83
CA VAL A 23 3.28 -17.75 -1.82
C VAL A 23 2.72 -16.45 -2.42
N LEU A 24 2.45 -15.44 -1.59
CA LEU A 24 1.94 -14.15 -2.06
C LEU A 24 2.95 -13.45 -2.98
N ARG A 25 4.25 -13.54 -2.68
CA ARG A 25 5.30 -12.98 -3.56
C ARG A 25 5.37 -13.71 -4.90
N LEU A 26 5.24 -15.04 -4.89
CA LEU A 26 5.23 -15.82 -6.13
C LEU A 26 4.08 -15.38 -7.04
N ASN A 27 2.94 -15.05 -6.46
CA ASN A 27 1.76 -14.59 -7.19
C ASN A 27 1.75 -13.08 -7.44
N LYS A 28 2.82 -12.37 -7.08
CA LYS A 28 2.95 -10.92 -7.25
C LYS A 28 1.87 -10.12 -6.51
N MET A 29 1.43 -10.64 -5.37
CA MET A 29 0.37 -10.02 -4.56
C MET A 29 0.89 -9.14 -3.44
N ILE A 30 2.18 -9.24 -3.07
CA ILE A 30 2.78 -8.36 -2.07
C ILE A 30 4.15 -7.85 -2.51
N THR A 31 4.48 -6.66 -2.02
CA THR A 31 5.81 -6.05 -2.08
C THR A 31 6.14 -5.48 -0.71
N GLU A 32 7.41 -5.19 -0.48
CA GLU A 32 7.89 -4.67 0.81
C GLU A 32 8.84 -3.50 0.61
N PHE A 33 8.81 -2.58 1.56
CA PHE A 33 9.84 -1.56 1.71
C PHE A 33 9.81 -1.03 3.14
N GLY A 34 11.00 -0.96 3.77
CA GLY A 34 11.14 -0.33 5.08
C GLY A 34 10.29 -0.96 6.18
N GLY A 35 10.09 -2.27 6.14
CA GLY A 35 9.26 -2.98 7.11
C GLY A 35 7.77 -2.91 6.84
N LYS A 36 7.34 -2.18 5.82
CA LYS A 36 5.93 -2.14 5.39
C LYS A 36 5.69 -3.15 4.28
N ILE A 37 4.49 -3.73 4.30
CA ILE A 37 4.01 -4.62 3.26
C ILE A 37 2.90 -3.91 2.49
N PHE A 38 3.03 -3.91 1.16
CA PHE A 38 1.99 -3.45 0.24
C PHE A 38 1.39 -4.66 -0.45
N ALA A 39 0.07 -4.68 -0.56
CA ALA A 39 -0.64 -5.85 -1.08
C ALA A 39 -1.74 -5.45 -2.06
N THR A 40 -2.05 -6.37 -2.96
CA THR A 40 -3.17 -6.25 -3.88
C THR A 40 -3.91 -7.59 -3.96
N ASN A 41 -5.20 -7.55 -4.26
CA ASN A 41 -5.96 -8.76 -4.57
C ASN A 41 -6.07 -9.01 -6.08
N GLY A 42 -5.41 -8.17 -6.89
CA GLY A 42 -5.43 -8.28 -8.36
C GLY A 42 -6.75 -7.86 -9.01
N LYS A 43 -7.71 -7.37 -8.25
CA LYS A 43 -9.04 -6.96 -8.76
C LYS A 43 -9.12 -5.45 -8.88
N LYS A 44 -9.88 -4.98 -9.85
CA LYS A 44 -10.16 -3.56 -10.02
C LYS A 44 -11.39 -3.16 -9.21
N ALA A 45 -11.35 -1.95 -8.65
CA ALA A 45 -12.45 -1.40 -7.88
C ALA A 45 -12.37 0.13 -7.93
N ASP A 46 -13.46 0.80 -7.57
CA ASP A 46 -13.44 2.25 -7.45
C ASP A 46 -12.72 2.66 -6.15
N PHE A 47 -12.54 3.97 -5.95
CA PHE A 47 -11.80 4.49 -4.80
C PHE A 47 -12.44 4.06 -3.48
N ASP A 48 -13.75 4.24 -3.34
CA ASP A 48 -14.43 3.94 -2.08
C ASP A 48 -14.38 2.45 -1.76
N ALA A 49 -14.60 1.60 -2.75
CA ALA A 49 -14.49 0.15 -2.57
C ALA A 49 -13.05 -0.27 -2.23
N THR A 50 -12.05 0.38 -2.82
CA THR A 50 -10.65 0.12 -2.52
C THR A 50 -10.32 0.46 -1.06
N VAL A 51 -10.77 1.62 -0.59
CA VAL A 51 -10.58 2.03 0.82
C VAL A 51 -11.19 0.99 1.76
N GLU A 52 -12.43 0.55 1.49
CA GLU A 52 -13.13 -0.43 2.33
C GLU A 52 -12.43 -1.79 2.32
N LYS A 53 -11.99 -2.27 1.17
CA LYS A 53 -11.27 -3.56 1.06
C LYS A 53 -9.97 -3.55 1.83
N CYS A 54 -9.23 -2.45 1.78
CA CYS A 54 -8.00 -2.32 2.55
C CYS A 54 -8.28 -2.37 4.06
N LYS A 55 -9.35 -1.71 4.52
CA LYS A 55 -9.77 -1.78 5.92
C LYS A 55 -10.17 -3.20 6.33
N GLU A 56 -10.93 -3.90 5.52
CA GLU A 56 -11.34 -5.29 5.77
C GLU A 56 -10.11 -6.19 5.92
N ALA A 57 -9.05 -5.94 5.18
CA ALA A 57 -7.82 -6.70 5.26
C ALA A 57 -6.95 -6.34 6.46
N GLY A 58 -7.36 -5.38 7.26
CA GLY A 58 -6.62 -4.95 8.45
C GLY A 58 -5.57 -3.87 8.19
N GLY A 59 -5.59 -3.27 7.00
CA GLY A 59 -4.66 -2.22 6.63
C GLY A 59 -5.36 -0.93 6.24
N SER A 60 -4.70 -0.16 5.41
CA SER A 60 -5.24 1.07 4.84
C SER A 60 -4.80 1.18 3.39
N ILE A 61 -5.50 2.03 2.62
CA ILE A 61 -5.13 2.27 1.24
C ILE A 61 -3.67 2.75 1.15
N ALA A 62 -2.94 2.26 0.15
CA ALA A 62 -1.52 2.54 0.00
C ALA A 62 -1.27 4.04 -0.20
N THR A 63 -0.26 4.55 0.49
CA THR A 63 0.15 5.95 0.40
C THR A 63 1.66 6.01 0.47
N PRO A 64 2.36 6.33 -0.63
CA PRO A 64 3.81 6.37 -0.59
C PRO A 64 4.30 7.59 0.20
N ARG A 65 5.21 7.35 1.13
CA ARG A 65 5.81 8.39 1.98
C ARG A 65 7.21 8.78 1.53
N ASN A 66 7.78 8.00 0.61
CA ASN A 66 9.13 8.18 0.10
C ASN A 66 9.27 7.43 -1.24
N PRO A 67 10.39 7.64 -1.97
CA PRO A 67 10.60 6.97 -3.26
C PRO A 67 10.59 5.45 -3.19
N GLY A 68 11.11 4.84 -2.12
CA GLY A 68 11.13 3.40 -1.97
C GLY A 68 9.73 2.80 -1.84
N GLU A 69 8.87 3.44 -1.05
CA GLU A 69 7.46 3.03 -0.94
C GLU A 69 6.73 3.22 -2.27
N ASN A 70 7.02 4.32 -2.96
CA ASN A 70 6.45 4.56 -4.28
C ASN A 70 6.82 3.45 -5.27
N ASP A 71 8.07 3.01 -5.26
CA ASP A 71 8.53 1.93 -6.12
C ASP A 71 7.85 0.60 -5.78
N ALA A 72 7.62 0.32 -4.49
CA ALA A 72 6.92 -0.88 -4.06
C ALA A 72 5.47 -0.91 -4.58
N ILE A 73 4.79 0.24 -4.58
CA ILE A 73 3.44 0.37 -5.14
C ILE A 73 3.47 0.31 -6.67
N LEU A 74 4.43 1.00 -7.27
CA LEU A 74 4.60 1.05 -8.73
C LEU A 74 4.81 -0.34 -9.33
N TYR A 75 5.40 -1.26 -8.58
CA TYR A 75 5.58 -2.64 -9.02
C TYR A 75 4.25 -3.26 -9.47
N PHE A 76 3.19 -3.07 -8.69
CA PHE A 76 1.86 -3.59 -9.04
C PHE A 76 1.29 -2.90 -10.28
N VAL A 77 1.45 -1.59 -10.36
CA VAL A 77 0.98 -0.81 -11.51
C VAL A 77 1.59 -1.33 -12.81
N LYS A 78 2.89 -1.60 -12.78
CA LYS A 78 3.61 -2.13 -13.94
C LYS A 78 3.26 -3.57 -14.23
N TYR A 79 3.24 -4.42 -13.20
CA TYR A 79 3.00 -5.84 -13.37
C TYR A 79 1.60 -6.13 -13.91
N PHE A 80 0.58 -5.46 -13.33
CA PHE A 80 -0.81 -5.66 -13.74
C PHE A 80 -1.24 -4.71 -14.87
N ASN A 81 -0.34 -3.82 -15.32
CA ASN A 81 -0.60 -2.85 -16.39
C ASN A 81 -1.89 -2.05 -16.13
N THR A 82 -1.95 -1.40 -14.98
CA THR A 82 -3.14 -0.71 -14.50
C THR A 82 -2.77 0.54 -13.71
N TYR A 83 -3.73 1.11 -13.01
CA TYR A 83 -3.54 2.23 -12.11
C TYR A 83 -3.74 1.78 -10.67
N ALA A 84 -3.24 2.55 -9.72
CA ALA A 84 -3.48 2.33 -8.30
C ALA A 84 -4.03 3.62 -7.68
N TYR A 85 -5.13 3.50 -6.96
CA TYR A 85 -5.58 4.59 -6.10
C TYR A 85 -4.65 4.72 -4.91
N LEU A 86 -4.38 5.95 -4.53
CA LEU A 86 -3.54 6.26 -3.36
C LEU A 86 -4.38 6.98 -2.31
N GLY A 87 -3.91 6.96 -1.08
CA GLY A 87 -4.57 7.63 0.04
C GLY A 87 -4.33 9.13 0.07
N ILE A 88 -4.52 9.78 -1.06
CA ILE A 88 -4.28 11.22 -1.26
C ILE A 88 -5.55 11.80 -1.88
N LYS A 89 -5.97 12.98 -1.39
CA LYS A 89 -7.13 13.67 -1.92
C LYS A 89 -6.88 15.18 -1.96
N GLN A 90 -7.66 15.88 -2.77
CA GLN A 90 -7.65 17.33 -2.75
C GLN A 90 -8.14 17.84 -1.40
N SER A 91 -7.48 18.87 -0.88
CA SER A 91 -7.95 19.55 0.33
C SER A 91 -9.05 20.56 -0.03
N PRO A 92 -9.78 21.11 0.98
CA PRO A 92 -10.71 22.20 0.73
C PRO A 92 -10.05 23.46 0.15
N ILE A 93 -8.74 23.60 0.32
CA ILE A 93 -7.98 24.73 -0.24
C ILE A 93 -7.55 24.37 -1.67
N PRO A 94 -7.96 25.13 -2.71
CA PRO A 94 -7.58 24.82 -4.09
C PRO A 94 -6.07 24.72 -4.28
N GLY A 95 -5.64 23.73 -5.05
CA GLY A 95 -4.22 23.47 -5.33
C GLY A 95 -3.46 22.79 -4.22
N LYS A 96 -4.12 22.43 -3.13
CA LYS A 96 -3.52 21.70 -2.02
C LYS A 96 -4.03 20.26 -1.96
N PHE A 97 -3.15 19.35 -1.57
CA PHE A 97 -3.46 17.93 -1.42
C PHE A 97 -3.12 17.48 -0.02
N GLN A 98 -3.85 16.49 0.46
CA GLN A 98 -3.68 15.95 1.80
C GLN A 98 -3.89 14.46 1.82
N LEU A 99 -3.41 13.80 2.88
CA LEU A 99 -3.67 12.40 3.15
C LEU A 99 -5.10 12.23 3.64
N LEU A 100 -5.61 11.00 3.61
CA LEU A 100 -7.01 10.73 4.00
C LEU A 100 -7.29 11.07 5.46
N ASP A 101 -6.27 11.03 6.34
CA ASP A 101 -6.40 11.41 7.75
C ASP A 101 -6.35 12.93 7.96
N GLY A 102 -6.21 13.70 6.91
CA GLY A 102 -6.12 15.16 6.98
C GLY A 102 -4.71 15.71 7.12
N ALA A 103 -3.70 14.84 7.27
CA ALA A 103 -2.32 15.28 7.35
C ALA A 103 -1.85 15.86 6.02
N GLN A 104 -0.91 16.79 6.09
CA GLN A 104 -0.35 17.42 4.90
C GLN A 104 0.45 16.43 4.07
N LEU A 105 0.34 16.55 2.73
CA LEU A 105 1.16 15.78 1.80
C LEU A 105 2.60 16.25 1.88
N SER A 106 3.53 15.36 2.22
CA SER A 106 4.96 15.67 2.32
C SER A 106 5.78 15.13 1.16
N TYR A 107 5.42 13.96 0.66
CA TYR A 107 6.08 13.34 -0.50
C TYR A 107 5.14 13.39 -1.70
N ALA A 108 5.66 13.81 -2.84
CA ALA A 108 4.92 13.82 -4.10
C ALA A 108 5.84 13.43 -5.25
N ASN A 109 5.27 12.82 -6.26
CA ASN A 109 5.96 12.42 -7.47
C ASN A 109 5.01 12.59 -8.66
N TRP A 110 4.57 13.85 -8.85
CA TRP A 110 3.59 14.17 -9.88
C TRP A 110 4.15 13.95 -11.28
N TYR A 111 3.29 13.44 -12.16
CA TYR A 111 3.60 13.41 -13.59
C TYR A 111 3.71 14.84 -14.13
N SER A 112 4.45 15.05 -15.21
CA SER A 112 4.63 16.38 -15.81
C SER A 112 3.29 17.06 -16.08
N ASN A 113 3.18 18.32 -15.65
CA ASN A 113 1.98 19.16 -15.76
C ASN A 113 0.81 18.73 -14.87
N GLU A 114 1.05 17.80 -13.94
CA GLU A 114 0.08 17.42 -12.91
C GLU A 114 0.51 18.00 -11.56
N PRO A 115 -0.42 18.31 -10.63
CA PRO A 115 -1.87 18.14 -10.79
C PRO A 115 -2.47 19.26 -11.66
N SER A 116 -3.37 18.86 -12.57
CA SER A 116 -4.00 19.79 -13.51
C SER A 116 -5.32 20.39 -13.01
N GLY A 117 -5.87 19.83 -11.95
CA GLY A 117 -7.18 20.23 -11.46
C GLY A 117 -8.34 19.76 -12.30
N LYS A 118 -8.14 18.73 -13.13
CA LYS A 118 -9.18 18.26 -14.05
C LYS A 118 -10.09 17.18 -13.45
N GLY A 119 -10.02 16.97 -12.14
CA GLY A 119 -10.94 16.10 -11.41
C GLY A 119 -10.50 14.65 -11.28
N GLU A 120 -9.29 14.31 -11.68
CA GLU A 120 -8.75 12.95 -11.58
C GLU A 120 -7.67 12.81 -10.50
N GLU A 121 -7.43 13.83 -9.72
CA GLU A 121 -6.44 13.85 -8.66
C GLU A 121 -6.99 13.43 -7.29
#